data_9b2bbec1c18f13e9538f4682431fa934
#
_entry.id   9b2bbec1c18f13e9538f4682431fa934
#
_cell.length_a   1.000
_cell.length_b   1.000
_cell.length_c   1.000
_cell.angle_alpha   90.00
_cell.angle_beta   90.00
_cell.angle_gamma   90.00
#
_symmetry.space_group_name_H-M   'P 1'
#
loop_
_entity.id
_entity.type
_entity.pdbx_description
1 polymer ?
#
loop_
_entity_poly.entity_id
_entity_poly.type
_entity_poly.pdbx_seq_one_letter_code
_entity_poly.pdbx_strand_id
1 'polypeptide(L)' 'MEEKIKELTLLLLYLTSWNESDLPGEMRRSWKGYPFEALNELTDEDLIRGSTRSKSVYLTEAGIKEAKDLVKKYQINEV' A
#
# COMPACT_ATOMS: atom_id res chain seq x y z
N MET A 1 -1.47 11.77 -11.74
CA MET A 1 -1.68 11.86 -10.26
C MET A 1 -0.45 12.46 -9.63
N GLU A 2 -0.64 13.33 -8.69
CA GLU A 2 0.45 13.94 -7.98
C GLU A 2 1.24 12.90 -7.18
N GLU A 3 2.55 13.00 -7.22
CA GLU A 3 3.44 12.05 -6.55
C GLU A 3 3.17 11.97 -5.05
N LYS A 4 2.91 13.09 -4.42
CA LYS A 4 2.63 13.14 -2.99
C LYS A 4 1.35 12.36 -2.64
N ILE A 5 0.31 12.49 -3.45
CA ILE A 5 -0.94 11.76 -3.23
C ILE A 5 -0.70 10.26 -3.35
N LYS A 6 0.10 9.85 -4.34
CA LYS A 6 0.45 8.44 -4.51
C LYS A 6 1.21 7.92 -3.28
N GLU A 7 2.21 8.67 -2.82
CA GLU A 7 2.99 8.30 -1.64
C GLU A 7 2.12 8.18 -0.39
N LEU A 8 1.28 9.17 -0.17
CA LEU A 8 0.40 9.17 1.01
C LEU A 8 -0.62 8.04 0.93
N THR A 9 -1.10 7.70 -0.26
CA THR A 9 -2.00 6.58 -0.45
C THR A 9 -1.31 5.27 -0.08
N LEU A 10 -0.09 5.05 -0.55
CA LEU A 10 0.68 3.86 -0.20
C LEU A 10 0.92 3.80 1.31
N LEU A 11 1.30 4.92 1.90
CA LEU A 11 1.55 5.01 3.34
C LEU A 11 0.30 4.65 4.15
N LEU A 12 -0.86 5.20 3.77
CA LEU A 12 -2.11 4.88 4.45
C LEU A 12 -2.49 3.41 4.28
N LEU A 13 -2.32 2.86 3.09
CA LEU A 13 -2.56 1.43 2.87
C LEU A 13 -1.69 0.60 3.81
N TYR A 14 -0.43 0.96 3.96
CA TYR A 14 0.48 0.26 4.86
C TYR A 14 0.07 0.40 6.33
N LEU A 15 -0.18 1.63 6.77
CA LEU A 15 -0.50 1.90 8.19
C LEU A 15 -1.80 1.25 8.62
N THR A 16 -2.76 1.10 7.71
CA THR A 16 -4.05 0.47 7.99
C THR A 16 -4.09 -1.01 7.60
N SER A 17 -2.96 -1.57 7.18
CA SER A 17 -2.90 -2.95 6.72
C SER A 17 -2.88 -3.96 7.87
N TRP A 18 -3.18 -5.20 7.54
CA TRP A 18 -3.12 -6.30 8.50
C TRP A 18 -2.46 -7.51 7.86
N ASN A 19 -1.99 -8.43 8.70
CA ASN A 19 -1.43 -9.69 8.23
C ASN A 19 -2.54 -10.66 7.86
N GLU A 20 -2.33 -11.38 6.77
CA GLU A 20 -3.25 -12.38 6.30
C GLU A 20 -2.48 -13.69 6.18
N SER A 21 -2.97 -14.74 6.82
CA SER A 21 -2.23 -16.01 6.90
C SER A 21 -2.06 -16.69 5.54
N ASP A 22 -2.90 -16.35 4.57
CA ASP A 22 -2.83 -16.93 3.23
C ASP A 22 -1.91 -16.16 2.28
N LEU A 23 -1.33 -15.05 2.73
CA LEU A 23 -0.38 -14.29 1.93
C LEU A 23 1.05 -14.72 2.22
N PRO A 24 1.86 -14.90 1.17
CA PRO A 24 3.24 -15.32 1.37
C PRO A 24 4.13 -14.19 1.86
N GLY A 25 5.17 -14.54 2.63
CA GLY A 25 6.20 -13.60 3.05
C GLY A 25 5.66 -12.48 3.93
N GLU A 26 6.12 -11.26 3.67
CA GLU A 26 5.74 -10.08 4.43
C GLU A 26 4.54 -9.34 3.88
N MET A 27 3.87 -9.88 2.87
CA MET A 27 2.73 -9.22 2.24
C MET A 27 1.63 -8.94 3.25
N ARG A 28 1.00 -7.78 3.09
CA ARG A 28 -0.06 -7.32 3.98
C ARG A 28 -1.27 -6.90 3.16
N ARG A 29 -2.44 -7.11 3.72
CA ARG A 29 -3.70 -6.75 3.07
C ARG A 29 -4.24 -5.44 3.63
N SER A 30 -4.89 -4.66 2.79
CA SER A 30 -5.51 -3.40 3.20
C SER A 30 -6.78 -3.16 2.39
N TRP A 31 -7.75 -2.44 2.99
CA TRP A 31 -8.95 -2.02 2.26
C TRP A 31 -8.58 -0.97 1.23
N LYS A 32 -9.23 -1.02 0.07
CA LYS A 32 -9.00 -0.02 -0.97
C LYS A 32 -10.15 0.98 -0.98
N GLY A 33 -9.93 2.11 -0.33
CA GLY A 33 -10.91 3.19 -0.31
C GLY A 33 -10.27 4.49 -0.76
N TYR A 34 -9.40 4.43 -1.77
CA TYR A 34 -8.58 5.54 -2.21
C TYR A 34 -8.80 5.84 -3.68
N PRO A 35 -8.32 7.03 -4.17
CA PRO A 35 -8.51 7.38 -5.58
C PRO A 35 -7.97 6.33 -6.53
N PHE A 36 -8.76 5.98 -7.55
CA PHE A 36 -8.38 4.98 -8.54
C PHE A 36 -7.04 5.26 -9.19
N GLU A 37 -6.77 6.53 -9.50
CA GLU A 37 -5.52 6.88 -10.16
C GLU A 37 -4.30 6.53 -9.32
N ALA A 38 -4.39 6.79 -8.02
CA ALA A 38 -3.31 6.44 -7.10
C ALA A 38 -3.15 4.93 -7.01
N LEU A 39 -4.25 4.19 -6.88
CA LEU A 39 -4.22 2.74 -6.82
C LEU A 39 -3.65 2.14 -8.12
N ASN A 40 -4.03 2.70 -9.27
CA ASN A 40 -3.53 2.22 -10.56
C ASN A 40 -2.03 2.46 -10.68
N GLU A 41 -1.54 3.62 -10.29
CA GLU A 41 -0.11 3.91 -10.32
C GLU A 41 0.69 2.98 -9.41
N LEU A 42 0.17 2.72 -8.20
CA LEU A 42 0.83 1.81 -7.27
C LEU A 42 0.83 0.37 -7.82
N THR A 43 -0.23 -0.02 -8.48
CA THR A 43 -0.31 -1.34 -9.12
C THR A 43 0.68 -1.45 -10.27
N ASP A 44 0.78 -0.40 -11.09
CA ASP A 44 1.71 -0.37 -12.23
C ASP A 44 3.16 -0.44 -11.76
N GLU A 45 3.47 0.09 -10.59
CA GLU A 45 4.80 0.02 -10.01
C GLU A 45 5.05 -1.25 -9.20
N ASP A 46 4.08 -2.16 -9.19
CA ASP A 46 4.13 -3.43 -8.47
C ASP A 46 4.31 -3.28 -6.95
N LEU A 47 3.79 -2.20 -6.40
CA LEU A 47 3.82 -1.94 -4.97
C LEU A 47 2.59 -2.49 -4.26
N ILE A 48 1.48 -2.60 -4.99
CA ILE A 48 0.26 -3.26 -4.50
C ILE A 48 -0.29 -4.16 -5.60
N ARG A 49 -1.12 -5.13 -5.18
CA ARG A 49 -1.82 -6.02 -6.09
C ARG A 49 -3.22 -6.27 -5.57
N GLY A 50 -4.14 -6.56 -6.48
CA GLY A 50 -5.50 -6.91 -6.12
C GLY A 50 -6.39 -6.95 -7.34
N SER A 51 -7.51 -7.66 -7.21
CA SER A 51 -8.51 -7.75 -8.26
C SER A 51 -9.38 -6.49 -8.25
N THR A 52 -9.85 -6.07 -9.42
CA THR A 52 -10.81 -4.97 -9.51
C THR A 52 -12.13 -5.29 -8.81
N ARG A 53 -12.42 -6.58 -8.62
CA ARG A 53 -13.62 -7.04 -7.93
C ARG A 53 -13.44 -7.16 -6.42
N SER A 54 -12.21 -7.12 -5.96
CA SER A 54 -11.92 -7.24 -4.54
C SER A 54 -12.11 -5.90 -3.84
N LYS A 55 -12.57 -5.93 -2.59
CA LYS A 55 -12.68 -4.74 -1.76
C LYS A 55 -11.36 -4.39 -1.08
N SER A 56 -10.37 -5.24 -1.22
CA SER A 56 -9.06 -5.04 -0.62
C SER A 56 -7.96 -5.25 -1.63
N VAL A 57 -6.80 -4.73 -1.30
CA VAL A 57 -5.57 -4.96 -2.04
C VAL A 57 -4.55 -5.51 -1.07
N TYR A 58 -3.43 -6.01 -1.56
CA TYR A 58 -2.33 -6.35 -0.69
C TYR A 58 -1.06 -5.66 -1.16
N LEU A 59 -0.21 -5.31 -0.19
CA LEU A 59 1.07 -4.71 -0.47
C LEU A 59 2.06 -5.82 -0.75
N THR A 60 2.84 -5.63 -1.82
CA THR A 60 3.94 -6.54 -2.15
C THR A 60 5.10 -6.27 -1.19
N GLU A 61 6.12 -7.11 -1.22
CA GLU A 61 7.33 -6.85 -0.44
C GLU A 61 7.95 -5.51 -0.83
N ALA A 62 7.96 -5.19 -2.12
CA ALA A 62 8.44 -3.90 -2.60
C ALA A 62 7.59 -2.76 -2.06
N GLY A 63 6.27 -2.94 -2.01
CA GLY A 63 5.36 -1.93 -1.48
C GLY A 63 5.59 -1.67 0.01
N ILE A 64 5.80 -2.74 0.78
CA ILE A 64 6.09 -2.61 2.22
C ILE A 64 7.40 -1.87 2.43
N LYS A 65 8.42 -2.21 1.66
CA LYS A 65 9.73 -1.56 1.76
C LYS A 65 9.63 -0.07 1.45
N GLU A 66 8.92 0.27 0.37
CA GLU A 66 8.71 1.66 -0.02
C GLU A 66 7.93 2.41 1.05
N ALA A 67 6.89 1.78 1.60
CA ALA A 67 6.08 2.39 2.66
C ALA A 67 6.91 2.65 3.92
N LYS A 68 7.80 1.75 4.29
CA LYS A 68 8.69 1.96 5.44
C LYS A 68 9.61 3.15 5.23
N ASP A 69 10.08 3.35 4.00
CA ASP A 69 10.88 4.53 3.67
C ASP A 69 10.04 5.81 3.78
N LEU A 70 8.76 5.75 3.40
CA LEU A 70 7.84 6.88 3.53
C LEU A 70 7.55 7.21 4.99
N VAL A 71 7.47 6.21 5.86
CA VAL A 71 7.34 6.43 7.30
C VAL A 71 8.46 7.30 7.80
N LYS A 72 9.67 7.04 7.37
CA LYS A 72 10.85 7.84 7.72
C LYS A 72 10.80 9.23 7.10
N LYS A 73 10.42 9.29 5.81
CA LYS A 73 10.35 10.54 5.07
C LYS A 73 9.37 11.53 5.72
N TYR A 74 8.23 11.05 6.16
CA TYR A 74 7.19 11.88 6.74
C TYR A 74 7.23 11.89 8.27
N GLN A 75 8.22 11.26 8.89
CA GLN A 75 8.43 11.24 10.33
C GLN A 75 7.19 10.75 11.10
N ILE A 76 6.64 9.64 10.64
CA ILE A 76 5.44 9.06 11.25
C ILE A 76 5.84 8.07 12.32
N ASN A 77 5.23 8.20 13.50
CA ASN A 77 5.43 7.24 14.58
C ASN A 77 4.49 6.05 14.36
N GLU A 78 5.06 4.87 14.21
CA GLU A 78 4.29 3.63 14.16
C GLU A 78 4.01 3.17 15.60
N VAL A 79 2.78 2.81 15.84
CA VAL A 79 2.38 2.32 17.15
C VAL A 79 2.28 0.81 17.13
#